data_38f152a32f5e968dab6d361da86ebc62
#
_entry.id   38f152a32f5e968dab6d361da86ebc62
#
_cell.length_a   1.000
_cell.length_b   1.000
_cell.length_c   1.000
_cell.angle_alpha   90.00
_cell.angle_beta   90.00
_cell.angle_gamma   90.00
#
_symmetry.space_group_name_H-M   'P 1'
#
loop_
_entity.id
_entity.type
_entity.pdbx_description
1 polymer ?
#
loop_
_entity_poly.entity_id
_entity_poly.type
_entity_poly.pdbx_seq_one_letter_code
_entity_poly.pdbx_strand_id
1 'polypeptide(L)'
;MKRSPALLALTLSAALLSAPLARAAACCHAPAPEHEAAAFSEKSLYQLDATWTDDRGNALTLGSLQGRPVVLAMVFANCSYACPILVNDMQRLRAALPDEVRERAQFVLVSFDHERDTPAALAAYRERVGLDPEYWTLLHGEPENIQELAMLLGIKFRRTPAGDYAHSNVITILNEQGEIVHQRPGLQGEVATVAKALTLVSR
;
A
#
# COMPACT_ATOMS: atom_id res chain seq x y z
N MET A 1 92.89 6.62 27.17
CA MET A 1 93.96 6.69 26.11
C MET A 1 93.20 6.87 24.77
N LYS A 2 93.38 8.03 24.14
CA LYS A 2 93.73 8.23 22.69
C LYS A 2 92.62 7.67 21.74
N ARG A 3 92.08 8.30 20.77
CA ARG A 3 92.28 9.55 20.03
C ARG A 3 91.11 9.72 19.03
N SER A 4 90.72 10.95 18.84
CA SER A 4 90.03 11.54 17.67
C SER A 4 90.63 11.18 16.32
N PRO A 5 90.16 11.78 15.20
CA PRO A 5 88.80 12.04 14.60
C PRO A 5 88.81 11.67 13.11
N ALA A 6 87.77 11.79 12.40
CA ALA A 6 87.76 12.17 10.99
C ALA A 6 86.47 12.74 10.51
N LEU A 7 86.55 13.98 10.12
CA LEU A 7 85.61 14.67 9.24
C LEU A 7 85.58 13.99 7.87
N LEU A 8 84.44 13.93 7.20
CA LEU A 8 84.35 14.34 5.77
C LEU A 8 82.93 14.44 5.29
N ALA A 9 82.67 15.62 4.90
CA ALA A 9 82.10 16.03 3.62
C ALA A 9 80.60 15.84 3.35
N LEU A 10 80.02 16.99 3.36
CA LEU A 10 78.78 17.46 2.77
C LEU A 10 78.65 17.07 1.29
N THR A 11 77.63 16.40 0.86
CA THR A 11 77.07 16.52 -0.49
C THR A 11 75.57 16.67 -0.45
N LEU A 12 75.19 17.87 -0.80
CA LEU A 12 73.77 18.30 -0.96
C LEU A 12 73.31 17.76 -2.31
N SER A 13 72.45 16.74 -2.31
CA SER A 13 71.76 16.31 -3.51
C SER A 13 70.23 16.67 -3.33
N ALA A 14 69.86 17.72 -4.03
CA ALA A 14 68.50 18.14 -4.22
C ALA A 14 67.81 17.14 -5.13
N ALA A 15 67.00 16.25 -4.58
CA ALA A 15 66.02 15.42 -5.32
C ALA A 15 64.71 16.17 -5.42
N LEU A 16 64.38 16.66 -6.59
CA LEU A 16 63.07 17.17 -6.97
C LEU A 16 62.09 16.02 -6.95
N LEU A 17 61.26 15.95 -5.91
CA LEU A 17 60.10 15.09 -5.90
C LEU A 17 58.99 15.74 -6.76
N SER A 18 58.86 15.31 -8.00
CA SER A 18 57.69 15.53 -8.82
C SER A 18 56.59 14.60 -8.35
N ALA A 19 55.64 15.12 -7.55
CA ALA A 19 54.42 14.43 -7.20
C ALA A 19 53.49 14.39 -8.44
N PRO A 20 52.93 13.22 -8.82
CA PRO A 20 51.90 13.19 -9.82
C PRO A 20 50.61 13.73 -9.21
N LEU A 21 50.05 14.78 -9.81
CA LEU A 21 48.67 15.20 -9.52
C LEU A 21 47.71 14.04 -9.88
N ALA A 22 47.26 13.33 -8.88
CA ALA A 22 46.12 12.42 -9.01
C ALA A 22 44.88 13.25 -9.35
N ARG A 23 44.52 13.23 -10.61
CA ARG A 23 43.28 13.79 -11.12
C ARG A 23 42.14 12.92 -10.58
N ALA A 24 41.48 13.36 -9.50
CA ALA A 24 40.27 12.76 -9.03
C ALA A 24 39.22 12.87 -10.15
N ALA A 25 38.93 11.75 -10.80
CA ALA A 25 37.78 11.63 -11.68
C ALA A 25 36.54 11.78 -10.81
N ALA A 26 35.92 12.96 -10.83
CA ALA A 26 34.61 13.17 -10.30
C ALA A 26 33.66 12.29 -11.14
N CYS A 27 33.27 11.14 -10.57
CA CYS A 27 32.13 10.38 -11.06
C CYS A 27 30.91 11.27 -10.93
N CYS A 28 30.52 11.93 -12.01
CA CYS A 28 29.19 12.52 -12.14
C CYS A 28 28.20 11.37 -12.06
N HIS A 29 27.71 11.07 -10.85
CA HIS A 29 26.52 10.31 -10.67
C HIS A 29 25.40 11.23 -11.19
N ALA A 30 24.96 11.00 -12.41
CA ALA A 30 23.71 11.57 -12.89
C ALA A 30 22.62 11.05 -11.92
N PRO A 31 21.81 11.94 -11.31
CA PRO A 31 20.65 11.47 -10.56
C PRO A 31 19.85 10.60 -11.51
N ALA A 32 19.48 9.39 -11.05
CA ALA A 32 18.49 8.57 -11.73
C ALA A 32 17.25 9.45 -11.97
N PRO A 33 16.59 9.35 -13.13
CA PRO A 33 15.37 10.11 -13.35
C PRO A 33 14.42 9.78 -12.18
N GLU A 34 14.16 10.77 -11.33
CA GLU A 34 13.03 10.71 -10.42
C GLU A 34 11.83 10.46 -11.32
N HIS A 35 11.25 9.29 -11.22
CA HIS A 35 9.92 9.04 -11.75
C HIS A 35 9.03 10.06 -11.02
N GLU A 36 8.71 11.15 -11.69
CA GLU A 36 7.62 12.02 -11.28
C GLU A 36 6.40 11.11 -11.20
N ALA A 37 6.05 10.69 -9.98
CA ALA A 37 4.83 9.96 -9.74
C ALA A 37 3.72 10.84 -10.30
N ALA A 38 3.04 10.37 -11.34
CA ALA A 38 1.98 11.12 -11.97
C ALA A 38 1.02 11.55 -10.87
N ALA A 39 0.84 12.87 -10.71
CA ALA A 39 0.02 13.42 -9.67
C ALA A 39 -1.39 12.83 -9.80
N PHE A 40 -1.92 12.24 -8.73
CA PHE A 40 -3.26 11.70 -8.71
C PHE A 40 -4.28 12.82 -8.98
N SER A 41 -5.39 12.49 -9.63
CA SER A 41 -6.49 13.45 -9.82
C SER A 41 -7.10 13.85 -8.47
N GLU A 42 -7.69 15.04 -8.39
CA GLU A 42 -8.36 15.54 -7.18
C GLU A 42 -9.49 14.62 -6.66
N LYS A 43 -9.97 13.68 -7.48
CA LYS A 43 -11.01 12.69 -7.14
C LYS A 43 -10.45 11.36 -6.67
N SER A 44 -9.14 11.19 -6.74
CA SER A 44 -8.48 9.93 -6.42
C SER A 44 -8.35 9.74 -4.91
N LEU A 45 -8.76 8.60 -4.40
CA LEU A 45 -8.49 8.16 -3.02
C LEU A 45 -6.99 7.92 -2.78
N TYR A 46 -6.20 7.81 -3.84
CA TYR A 46 -4.76 7.59 -3.73
C TYR A 46 -3.99 8.83 -3.28
N GLN A 47 -4.65 10.00 -3.24
CA GLN A 47 -4.12 11.22 -2.62
C GLN A 47 -4.13 11.18 -1.08
N LEU A 48 -4.86 10.23 -0.48
CA LEU A 48 -4.91 10.09 0.96
C LEU A 48 -3.51 9.81 1.50
N ASP A 49 -2.95 10.77 2.23
CA ASP A 49 -1.63 10.67 2.86
C ASP A 49 -1.73 9.84 4.14
N ALA A 50 -2.02 8.55 3.95
CA ALA A 50 -2.22 7.59 5.01
C ALA A 50 -1.38 6.35 4.76
N THR A 51 -0.67 5.91 5.78
CA THR A 51 0.02 4.63 5.79
C THR A 51 -0.86 3.58 6.45
N TRP A 52 -0.99 2.44 5.78
CA TRP A 52 -1.71 1.27 6.23
C TRP A 52 -0.73 0.12 6.46
N THR A 53 -1.08 -0.81 7.31
CA THR A 53 -0.33 -2.06 7.46
C THR A 53 -1.18 -3.21 6.94
N ASP A 54 -0.64 -3.99 5.99
CA ASP A 54 -1.35 -5.16 5.49
C ASP A 54 -1.31 -6.31 6.50
N ASP A 55 -2.10 -7.33 6.26
CA ASP A 55 -2.18 -8.54 7.09
C ASP A 55 -0.91 -9.43 7.03
N ARG A 56 0.12 -9.04 6.27
CA ARG A 56 1.46 -9.63 6.23
C ARG A 56 2.49 -8.78 6.99
N GLY A 57 2.07 -7.63 7.53
CA GLY A 57 2.91 -6.70 8.26
C GLY A 57 3.66 -5.68 7.39
N ASN A 58 3.34 -5.57 6.10
CA ASN A 58 3.96 -4.59 5.21
C ASN A 58 3.24 -3.25 5.30
N ALA A 59 4.01 -2.16 5.38
CA ALA A 59 3.47 -0.81 5.27
C ALA A 59 3.21 -0.46 3.80
N LEU A 60 2.06 0.15 3.52
CA LEU A 60 1.68 0.60 2.18
C LEU A 60 0.77 1.83 2.22
N THR A 61 0.69 2.56 1.11
CA THR A 61 -0.32 3.59 0.87
C THR A 61 -1.37 3.06 -0.10
N LEU A 62 -2.57 3.67 -0.15
CA LEU A 62 -3.56 3.33 -1.17
C LEU A 62 -3.03 3.60 -2.59
N GLY A 63 -2.14 4.60 -2.74
CA GLY A 63 -1.48 4.92 -4.00
C GLY A 63 -0.64 3.77 -4.58
N SER A 64 -0.16 2.85 -3.75
CA SER A 64 0.56 1.66 -4.22
C SER A 64 -0.30 0.66 -5.00
N LEU A 65 -1.63 0.83 -4.98
CA LEU A 65 -2.59 0.03 -5.74
C LEU A 65 -2.82 0.58 -7.15
N GLN A 66 -2.20 1.71 -7.52
CA GLN A 66 -2.34 2.33 -8.85
C GLN A 66 -2.06 1.33 -9.98
N GLY A 67 -2.76 1.48 -11.09
CA GLY A 67 -2.62 0.62 -12.27
C GLY A 67 -3.41 -0.69 -12.20
N ARG A 68 -4.20 -0.87 -11.13
CA ARG A 68 -5.12 -2.00 -10.98
C ARG A 68 -6.52 -1.50 -10.61
N PRO A 69 -7.59 -2.08 -11.17
CA PRO A 69 -8.93 -1.83 -10.65
C PRO A 69 -9.07 -2.42 -9.26
N VAL A 70 -9.69 -1.68 -8.35
CA VAL A 70 -9.81 -2.06 -6.93
C VAL A 70 -11.26 -2.24 -6.54
N VAL A 71 -11.55 -3.32 -5.83
CA VAL A 71 -12.82 -3.57 -5.14
C VAL A 71 -12.58 -3.42 -3.65
N LEU A 72 -13.12 -2.37 -3.05
CA LEU A 72 -12.86 -2.00 -1.66
C LEU A 72 -14.13 -2.09 -0.81
N ALA A 73 -14.00 -2.63 0.39
CA ALA A 73 -15.02 -2.55 1.43
C ALA A 73 -14.39 -2.35 2.81
N MET A 74 -15.17 -1.78 3.74
CA MET A 74 -14.75 -1.65 5.13
C MET A 74 -15.50 -2.69 5.98
N VAL A 75 -14.75 -3.37 6.85
CA VAL A 75 -15.20 -4.51 7.65
C VAL A 75 -14.59 -4.48 9.06
N PHE A 76 -14.93 -5.44 9.91
CA PHE A 76 -14.14 -5.83 11.08
C PHE A 76 -14.15 -7.34 11.26
N ALA A 77 -13.02 -7.90 11.68
CA ALA A 77 -12.80 -9.35 11.64
C ALA A 77 -13.72 -10.14 12.61
N ASN A 78 -14.16 -9.49 13.70
CA ASN A 78 -15.00 -10.11 14.71
C ASN A 78 -16.51 -9.94 14.44
N CYS A 79 -16.89 -9.45 13.25
CA CYS A 79 -18.29 -9.33 12.86
C CYS A 79 -18.92 -10.70 12.61
N SER A 80 -20.02 -10.99 13.30
CA SER A 80 -20.71 -12.30 13.20
C SER A 80 -21.82 -12.33 12.15
N TYR A 81 -22.23 -11.19 11.58
CA TYR A 81 -23.39 -11.14 10.69
C TYR A 81 -23.12 -10.44 9.35
N ALA A 82 -22.91 -9.14 9.33
CA ALA A 82 -22.89 -8.35 8.09
C ALA A 82 -21.61 -8.56 7.27
N CYS A 83 -20.44 -8.56 7.91
CA CYS A 83 -19.18 -8.68 7.21
C CYS A 83 -18.98 -10.02 6.48
N PRO A 84 -19.35 -11.18 7.04
CA PRO A 84 -19.31 -12.44 6.29
C PRO A 84 -20.16 -12.40 5.02
N ILE A 85 -21.36 -11.78 5.06
CA ILE A 85 -22.21 -11.64 3.89
C ILE A 85 -21.57 -10.71 2.86
N LEU A 86 -21.02 -9.57 3.30
CA LEU A 86 -20.35 -8.61 2.43
C LEU A 86 -19.13 -9.21 1.73
N VAL A 87 -18.30 -9.96 2.48
CA VAL A 87 -17.13 -10.65 1.93
C VAL A 87 -17.55 -11.74 0.94
N ASN A 88 -18.59 -12.50 1.24
CA ASN A 88 -19.14 -13.49 0.31
C ASN A 88 -19.68 -12.82 -0.97
N ASP A 89 -20.30 -11.67 -0.88
CA ASP A 89 -20.72 -10.88 -2.07
C ASP A 89 -19.50 -10.48 -2.92
N MET A 90 -18.39 -10.07 -2.29
CA MET A 90 -17.15 -9.73 -3.00
C MET A 90 -16.51 -10.98 -3.64
N GLN A 91 -16.54 -12.14 -2.97
CA GLN A 91 -16.05 -13.42 -3.56
C GLN A 91 -16.90 -13.84 -4.77
N ARG A 92 -18.24 -13.70 -4.67
CA ARG A 92 -19.15 -13.93 -5.80
C ARG A 92 -18.90 -12.96 -6.96
N LEU A 93 -18.63 -11.69 -6.64
CA LEU A 93 -18.25 -10.69 -7.63
C LEU A 93 -16.98 -11.15 -8.36
N ARG A 94 -15.93 -11.52 -7.62
CA ARG A 94 -14.68 -11.99 -8.22
C ARG A 94 -14.89 -13.19 -9.13
N ALA A 95 -15.69 -14.16 -8.70
CA ALA A 95 -16.01 -15.36 -9.49
C ALA A 95 -16.80 -15.04 -10.79
N ALA A 96 -17.57 -13.96 -10.81
CA ALA A 96 -18.35 -13.53 -11.97
C ALA A 96 -17.57 -12.65 -12.97
N LEU A 97 -16.33 -12.24 -12.64
CA LEU A 97 -15.50 -11.43 -13.54
C LEU A 97 -14.93 -12.26 -14.69
N PRO A 98 -14.78 -11.66 -15.89
CA PRO A 98 -13.94 -12.23 -16.95
C PRO A 98 -12.52 -12.49 -16.45
N ASP A 99 -11.86 -13.52 -16.96
CA ASP A 99 -10.53 -13.94 -16.49
C ASP A 99 -9.51 -12.81 -16.48
N GLU A 100 -9.41 -12.03 -17.55
CA GLU A 100 -8.50 -10.91 -17.68
C GLU A 100 -8.69 -9.83 -16.58
N VAL A 101 -9.95 -9.55 -16.25
CA VAL A 101 -10.29 -8.59 -15.19
C VAL A 101 -10.04 -9.18 -13.81
N ARG A 102 -10.41 -10.46 -13.63
CA ARG A 102 -10.26 -11.18 -12.37
C ARG A 102 -8.81 -11.31 -11.91
N GLU A 103 -7.87 -11.50 -12.86
CA GLU A 103 -6.44 -11.59 -12.58
C GLU A 103 -5.80 -10.24 -12.26
N ARG A 104 -6.38 -9.15 -12.76
CA ARG A 104 -5.86 -7.80 -12.51
C ARG A 104 -6.48 -7.13 -11.29
N ALA A 105 -7.74 -7.44 -10.99
CA ALA A 105 -8.49 -6.77 -9.93
C ALA A 105 -7.95 -7.10 -8.54
N GLN A 106 -7.72 -6.07 -7.74
CA GLN A 106 -7.33 -6.19 -6.35
C GLN A 106 -8.56 -6.02 -5.44
N PHE A 107 -8.74 -6.94 -4.51
CA PHE A 107 -9.80 -6.89 -3.50
C PHE A 107 -9.21 -6.42 -2.17
N VAL A 108 -9.76 -5.34 -1.63
CA VAL A 108 -9.21 -4.68 -0.44
C VAL A 108 -10.28 -4.62 0.65
N LEU A 109 -9.95 -5.15 1.81
CA LEU A 109 -10.75 -5.03 3.02
C LEU A 109 -10.02 -4.14 4.01
N VAL A 110 -10.63 -3.02 4.40
CA VAL A 110 -10.06 -2.11 5.41
C VAL A 110 -10.82 -2.31 6.71
N SER A 111 -10.10 -2.63 7.79
CA SER A 111 -10.73 -2.74 9.09
C SER A 111 -11.00 -1.37 9.68
N PHE A 112 -12.19 -1.18 10.28
CA PHE A 112 -12.46 -0.01 11.12
C PHE A 112 -12.32 -0.30 12.63
N ASP A 113 -11.88 -1.51 13.00
CA ASP A 113 -11.58 -1.89 14.39
C ASP A 113 -10.08 -1.89 14.66
N HIS A 114 -9.49 -0.70 14.72
CA HIS A 114 -8.05 -0.54 14.90
C HIS A 114 -7.50 -1.17 16.20
N GLU A 115 -8.34 -1.36 17.22
CA GLU A 115 -7.92 -1.91 18.50
C GLU A 115 -7.74 -3.43 18.45
N ARG A 116 -8.64 -4.14 17.77
CA ARG A 116 -8.71 -5.61 17.78
C ARG A 116 -8.14 -6.24 16.51
N ASP A 117 -8.32 -5.59 15.38
CA ASP A 117 -7.94 -6.10 14.06
C ASP A 117 -6.49 -5.76 13.72
N THR A 118 -5.56 -6.25 14.54
CA THR A 118 -4.11 -6.18 14.24
C THR A 118 -3.79 -6.92 12.94
N PRO A 119 -2.64 -6.67 12.30
CA PRO A 119 -2.22 -7.43 11.11
C PRO A 119 -2.32 -8.95 11.29
N ALA A 120 -1.91 -9.47 12.44
CA ALA A 120 -2.02 -10.89 12.76
C ALA A 120 -3.47 -11.37 12.87
N ALA A 121 -4.36 -10.56 13.45
CA ALA A 121 -5.80 -10.88 13.52
C ALA A 121 -6.44 -10.88 12.12
N LEU A 122 -6.04 -9.94 11.25
CA LEU A 122 -6.49 -9.88 9.87
C LEU A 122 -5.96 -11.07 9.04
N ALA A 123 -4.72 -11.52 9.26
CA ALA A 123 -4.18 -12.73 8.64
C ALA A 123 -5.00 -13.96 9.03
N ALA A 124 -5.29 -14.13 10.31
CA ALA A 124 -6.14 -15.23 10.79
C ALA A 124 -7.57 -15.15 10.24
N TYR A 125 -8.11 -13.92 10.09
CA TYR A 125 -9.41 -13.71 9.45
C TYR A 125 -9.38 -14.14 7.98
N ARG A 126 -8.36 -13.71 7.21
CA ARG A 126 -8.19 -14.10 5.80
C ARG A 126 -8.20 -15.62 5.63
N GLU A 127 -7.42 -16.34 6.44
CA GLU A 127 -7.37 -17.81 6.41
C GLU A 127 -8.73 -18.42 6.72
N ARG A 128 -9.42 -17.93 7.77
CA ARG A 128 -10.72 -18.43 8.20
C ARG A 128 -11.79 -18.32 7.11
N VAL A 129 -11.76 -17.23 6.31
CA VAL A 129 -12.76 -16.98 5.26
C VAL A 129 -12.26 -17.36 3.86
N GLY A 130 -11.06 -17.93 3.74
CA GLY A 130 -10.52 -18.51 2.50
C GLY A 130 -10.23 -17.46 1.42
N LEU A 131 -9.60 -16.33 1.78
CA LEU A 131 -9.22 -15.28 0.82
C LEU A 131 -7.79 -15.50 0.32
N ASP A 132 -7.63 -15.60 -0.99
CA ASP A 132 -6.34 -15.80 -1.64
C ASP A 132 -5.46 -14.53 -1.50
N PRO A 133 -4.26 -14.63 -0.90
CA PRO A 133 -3.37 -13.49 -0.67
C PRO A 133 -2.83 -12.84 -1.95
N GLU A 134 -2.94 -13.47 -3.11
CA GLU A 134 -2.56 -12.89 -4.39
C GLU A 134 -3.52 -11.78 -4.82
N TYR A 135 -4.80 -11.94 -4.50
CA TYR A 135 -5.87 -11.03 -4.95
C TYR A 135 -6.51 -10.22 -3.83
N TRP A 136 -6.27 -10.60 -2.58
CA TRP A 136 -6.86 -9.96 -1.41
C TRP A 136 -5.81 -9.34 -0.51
N THR A 137 -6.06 -8.11 -0.12
CA THR A 137 -5.27 -7.37 0.86
C THR A 137 -6.17 -6.89 1.97
N LEU A 138 -5.82 -7.20 3.21
CA LEU A 138 -6.54 -6.74 4.39
C LEU A 138 -5.71 -5.68 5.08
N LEU A 139 -6.31 -4.53 5.38
CA LEU A 139 -5.60 -3.35 5.86
C LEU A 139 -6.03 -2.99 7.27
N HIS A 140 -5.03 -2.83 8.12
CA HIS A 140 -5.08 -2.18 9.41
C HIS A 140 -4.59 -0.74 9.27
N GLY A 141 -5.22 0.21 9.96
CA GLY A 141 -4.85 1.62 9.93
C GLY A 141 -5.04 2.30 11.26
N GLU A 142 -4.48 3.51 11.38
CA GLU A 142 -4.72 4.38 12.52
C GLU A 142 -6.15 4.95 12.50
N PRO A 143 -6.74 5.28 13.65
CA PRO A 143 -8.12 5.75 13.77
C PRO A 143 -8.46 6.91 12.84
N GLU A 144 -7.54 7.87 12.72
CA GLU A 144 -7.70 9.06 11.90
C GLU A 144 -7.80 8.70 10.41
N ASN A 145 -6.92 7.82 9.93
CA ASN A 145 -6.89 7.34 8.55
C ASN A 145 -8.17 6.55 8.21
N ILE A 146 -8.61 5.70 9.14
CA ILE A 146 -9.86 4.93 9.02
C ILE A 146 -11.05 5.88 8.91
N GLN A 147 -11.12 6.89 9.77
CA GLN A 147 -12.21 7.86 9.78
C GLN A 147 -12.24 8.67 8.48
N GLU A 148 -11.08 9.12 8.00
CA GLU A 148 -10.97 9.89 6.77
C GLU A 148 -11.38 9.05 5.56
N LEU A 149 -10.87 7.83 5.43
CA LEU A 149 -11.28 6.92 4.35
C LEU A 149 -12.78 6.64 4.40
N ALA A 150 -13.34 6.39 5.57
CA ALA A 150 -14.78 6.15 5.72
C ALA A 150 -15.61 7.36 5.27
N MET A 151 -15.18 8.60 5.59
CA MET A 151 -15.84 9.82 5.13
C MET A 151 -15.79 9.95 3.61
N LEU A 152 -14.63 9.71 3.00
CA LEU A 152 -14.46 9.76 1.54
C LEU A 152 -15.32 8.71 0.81
N LEU A 153 -15.51 7.54 1.44
CA LEU A 153 -16.37 6.47 0.92
C LEU A 153 -17.86 6.67 1.26
N GLY A 154 -18.24 7.67 2.06
CA GLY A 154 -19.61 7.86 2.55
C GLY A 154 -20.07 6.78 3.52
N ILE A 155 -19.13 6.05 4.15
CA ILE A 155 -19.41 4.97 5.10
C ILE A 155 -19.55 5.56 6.52
N LYS A 156 -20.65 5.25 7.17
CA LYS A 156 -20.87 5.61 8.58
C LYS A 156 -20.61 4.39 9.43
N PHE A 157 -19.84 4.55 10.49
CA PHE A 157 -19.65 3.51 11.49
C PHE A 157 -19.60 4.11 12.90
N ARG A 158 -19.99 3.33 13.88
CA ARG A 158 -19.91 3.68 15.30
C ARG A 158 -19.84 2.42 16.16
N ARG A 159 -19.08 2.48 17.22
CA ARG A 159 -19.03 1.41 18.23
C ARG A 159 -20.35 1.37 18.99
N THR A 160 -20.90 0.18 19.19
CA THR A 160 -22.10 -0.06 19.97
C THR A 160 -21.75 -0.26 21.46
N PRO A 161 -22.70 -0.12 22.40
CA PRO A 161 -22.48 -0.42 23.81
C PRO A 161 -22.03 -1.87 24.06
N ALA A 162 -22.38 -2.81 23.18
CA ALA A 162 -21.95 -4.20 23.24
C ALA A 162 -20.50 -4.43 22.77
N GLY A 163 -19.79 -3.37 22.30
CA GLY A 163 -18.43 -3.47 21.81
C GLY A 163 -18.30 -3.87 20.33
N ASP A 164 -19.41 -4.06 19.64
CA ASP A 164 -19.45 -4.27 18.20
C ASP A 164 -19.58 -2.95 17.44
N TYR A 165 -19.65 -3.03 16.10
CA TYR A 165 -19.84 -1.85 15.26
C TYR A 165 -21.17 -1.91 14.50
N ALA A 166 -21.91 -0.79 14.54
CA ALA A 166 -22.96 -0.51 13.58
C ALA A 166 -22.34 0.28 12.43
N HIS A 167 -22.49 -0.18 11.18
CA HIS A 167 -21.87 0.44 10.02
C HIS A 167 -22.69 0.30 8.75
N SER A 168 -22.41 1.18 7.77
CA SER A 168 -22.91 1.02 6.41
C SER A 168 -22.15 -0.11 5.71
N ASN A 169 -22.87 -0.93 4.93
CA ASN A 169 -22.26 -1.95 4.08
C ASN A 169 -22.20 -1.40 2.66
N VAL A 170 -21.00 -1.20 2.14
CA VAL A 170 -20.79 -0.65 0.79
C VAL A 170 -19.62 -1.37 0.14
N ILE A 171 -19.83 -1.84 -1.10
CA ILE A 171 -18.75 -2.27 -1.99
C ILE A 171 -18.46 -1.10 -2.93
N THR A 172 -17.22 -0.63 -2.92
CA THR A 172 -16.74 0.48 -3.75
C THR A 172 -15.81 -0.04 -4.84
N ILE A 173 -16.00 0.40 -6.07
CA ILE A 173 -15.13 0.12 -7.20
C ILE A 173 -14.31 1.36 -7.50
N LEU A 174 -13.00 1.18 -7.55
CA LEU A 174 -12.05 2.20 -7.98
C LEU A 174 -11.48 1.81 -9.34
N ASN A 175 -11.26 2.82 -10.20
CA ASN A 175 -10.47 2.64 -11.41
C ASN A 175 -8.97 2.55 -11.08
N GLU A 176 -8.13 2.40 -12.10
CA GLU A 176 -6.68 2.28 -11.97
C GLU A 176 -6.01 3.54 -11.37
N GLN A 177 -6.69 4.67 -11.40
CA GLN A 177 -6.26 5.96 -10.85
C GLN A 177 -6.78 6.21 -9.42
N GLY A 178 -7.55 5.26 -8.86
CA GLY A 178 -8.10 5.36 -7.50
C GLY A 178 -9.37 6.20 -7.37
N GLU A 179 -10.02 6.52 -8.48
CA GLU A 179 -11.28 7.26 -8.47
C GLU A 179 -12.47 6.32 -8.27
N ILE A 180 -13.44 6.74 -7.49
CA ILE A 180 -14.67 5.98 -7.29
C ILE A 180 -15.51 6.02 -8.56
N VAL A 181 -15.72 4.86 -9.18
CA VAL A 181 -16.53 4.72 -10.39
C VAL A 181 -17.89 4.07 -10.15
N HIS A 182 -18.01 3.31 -9.07
CA HIS A 182 -19.26 2.69 -8.68
C HIS A 182 -19.28 2.38 -7.19
N GLN A 183 -20.43 2.52 -6.57
CA GLN A 183 -20.68 2.06 -5.21
C GLN A 183 -21.98 1.27 -5.14
N ARG A 184 -21.93 0.12 -4.50
CA ARG A 184 -23.10 -0.72 -4.23
C ARG A 184 -23.36 -0.76 -2.73
N PRO A 185 -24.38 -0.06 -2.23
CA PRO A 185 -24.82 -0.17 -0.83
C PRO A 185 -25.60 -1.46 -0.58
N GLY A 186 -25.61 -1.90 0.67
CA GLY A 186 -26.37 -3.05 1.16
C GLY A 186 -25.65 -4.39 0.99
N LEU A 187 -26.35 -5.45 1.38
CA LEU A 187 -25.89 -6.84 1.36
C LEU A 187 -26.70 -7.64 0.34
N GLN A 188 -26.15 -8.75 -0.13
CA GLN A 188 -26.81 -9.70 -1.05
C GLN A 188 -27.33 -9.05 -2.34
N GLY A 189 -26.67 -7.98 -2.78
CA GLY A 189 -27.05 -7.27 -3.99
C GLY A 189 -26.67 -8.01 -5.27
N GLU A 190 -27.19 -7.49 -6.38
CA GLU A 190 -26.87 -8.01 -7.71
C GLU A 190 -25.39 -7.80 -8.04
N VAL A 191 -24.72 -8.89 -8.41
CA VAL A 191 -23.30 -8.90 -8.73
C VAL A 191 -23.04 -8.42 -10.16
N ALA A 192 -23.96 -8.64 -11.10
CA ALA A 192 -23.78 -8.37 -12.52
C ALA A 192 -23.50 -6.89 -12.82
N THR A 193 -24.22 -5.97 -12.16
CA THR A 193 -24.03 -4.53 -12.34
C THR A 193 -22.65 -4.09 -11.87
N VAL A 194 -22.18 -4.61 -10.75
CA VAL A 194 -20.86 -4.31 -10.18
C VAL A 194 -19.74 -4.91 -11.06
N ALA A 195 -19.92 -6.14 -11.53
CA ALA A 195 -18.99 -6.81 -12.44
C ALA A 195 -18.85 -6.03 -13.77
N LYS A 196 -19.96 -5.53 -14.31
CA LYS A 196 -19.95 -4.69 -15.50
C LYS A 196 -19.19 -3.38 -15.28
N ALA A 197 -19.42 -2.70 -14.15
CA ALA A 197 -18.72 -1.46 -13.81
C ALA A 197 -17.20 -1.71 -13.71
N LEU A 198 -16.78 -2.78 -13.06
CA LEU A 198 -15.37 -3.15 -12.93
C LEU A 198 -14.75 -3.48 -14.30
N THR A 199 -15.46 -4.21 -15.14
CA THR A 199 -14.98 -4.55 -16.50
C THR A 199 -14.80 -3.32 -17.39
N LEU A 200 -15.63 -2.29 -17.23
CA LEU A 200 -15.53 -1.05 -18.01
C LEU A 200 -14.29 -0.23 -17.64
N VAL A 201 -13.84 -0.27 -16.41
CA VAL A 201 -12.68 0.52 -15.92
C VAL A 201 -11.37 -0.26 -15.97
N SER A 202 -11.39 -1.50 -16.40
CA SER A 202 -10.22 -2.40 -16.53
C SER A 202 -9.70 -2.51 -17.99
N ARG A 203 -10.17 -1.60 -18.89
CA ARG A 203 -9.84 -1.62 -20.33
C ARG A 203 -8.70 -0.70 -20.67
#